data_20954015018db1b219f2e53df225d957
#
_entry.id   20954015018db1b219f2e53df225d957
#
_cell.length_a   1.000
_cell.length_b   1.000
_cell.length_c   1.000
_cell.angle_alpha   90.00
_cell.angle_beta   90.00
_cell.angle_gamma   90.00
#
_symmetry.space_group_name_H-M   'P 1'
#
loop_
_entity.id
_entity.type
_entity.pdbx_description
1 polymer ?
#
loop_
_entity_poly.entity_id
_entity_poly.type
_entity_poly.pdbx_seq_one_letter_code
_entity_poly.pdbx_strand_id
1 'polypeptide(L)'
;MTAATELRDQGITDTLAADTAPHRCYAQLVREAVTAMHGQDVTSDTIRAWIETHHPDARPHHPNVIPGAMHMLARAGRLRRTNEWRESTRTEARGRILRVWHAT
;
A
#
# COMPACT_ATOMS: atom_id res chain seq x y z
N MET A 1 -14.31 19.53 -2.84
CA MET A 1 -14.18 18.07 -3.06
C MET A 1 -15.43 17.55 -3.76
N THR A 2 -15.27 16.68 -4.75
CA THR A 2 -16.41 16.12 -5.47
C THR A 2 -17.01 14.95 -4.70
N ALA A 3 -18.31 14.66 -4.92
CA ALA A 3 -18.97 13.53 -4.30
C ALA A 3 -18.28 12.19 -4.64
N ALA A 4 -17.77 12.06 -5.85
CA ALA A 4 -17.06 10.84 -6.27
C ALA A 4 -15.78 10.63 -5.45
N THR A 5 -15.05 11.70 -5.15
CA THR A 5 -13.84 11.62 -4.31
C THR A 5 -14.19 11.21 -2.89
N GLU A 6 -15.27 11.77 -2.33
CA GLU A 6 -15.72 11.42 -0.99
C GLU A 6 -16.11 9.96 -0.87
N LEU A 7 -16.86 9.43 -1.84
CA LEU A 7 -17.25 8.02 -1.86
C LEU A 7 -16.05 7.10 -1.98
N ARG A 8 -15.07 7.48 -2.80
CA ARG A 8 -13.84 6.72 -2.95
C ARG A 8 -13.06 6.66 -1.64
N ASP A 9 -12.89 7.79 -0.97
CA ASP A 9 -12.17 7.86 0.30
C ASP A 9 -12.87 7.04 1.38
N GLN A 10 -14.19 7.08 1.43
CA GLN A 10 -14.95 6.29 2.37
C GLN A 10 -14.78 4.78 2.10
N GLY A 11 -14.80 4.36 0.84
CA GLY A 11 -14.58 2.96 0.49
C GLY A 11 -13.21 2.46 0.93
N ILE A 12 -12.16 3.27 0.78
CA ILE A 12 -10.81 2.94 1.26
C ILE A 12 -10.81 2.85 2.78
N THR A 13 -11.41 3.80 3.47
CA THR A 13 -11.51 3.81 4.92
C THR A 13 -12.24 2.57 5.43
N ASP A 14 -13.35 2.20 4.80
CA ASP A 14 -14.13 1.01 5.19
C ASP A 14 -13.30 -0.26 5.00
N THR A 15 -12.52 -0.37 3.92
CA THR A 15 -11.63 -1.50 3.68
C THR A 15 -10.60 -1.64 4.80
N LEU A 16 -9.98 -0.53 5.22
CA LEU A 16 -8.99 -0.54 6.28
C LEU A 16 -9.63 -0.79 7.66
N ALA A 17 -10.81 -0.26 7.89
CA ALA A 17 -11.53 -0.44 9.15
C ALA A 17 -12.01 -1.88 9.35
N ALA A 18 -12.28 -2.60 8.26
CA ALA A 18 -12.66 -4.02 8.32
C ALA A 18 -11.48 -4.93 8.63
N ASP A 19 -10.25 -4.38 8.64
CA ASP A 19 -9.03 -5.13 8.94
C ASP A 19 -9.01 -5.45 10.44
N THR A 20 -9.46 -6.67 10.80
CA THR A 20 -9.57 -7.09 12.18
C THR A 20 -8.32 -7.84 12.63
N ALA A 21 -8.17 -8.05 13.95
CA ALA A 21 -7.04 -8.83 14.46
C ALA A 21 -7.15 -10.30 13.99
N PRO A 22 -6.06 -10.95 13.49
CA PRO A 22 -4.70 -10.42 13.39
C PRO A 22 -4.47 -9.50 12.18
N HIS A 23 -5.43 -9.34 11.31
CA HIS A 23 -5.27 -8.62 10.04
C HIS A 23 -5.19 -7.10 10.22
N ARG A 24 -5.74 -6.59 11.32
CA ARG A 24 -5.73 -5.15 11.63
C ARG A 24 -4.34 -4.56 11.52
N CYS A 25 -3.31 -5.35 11.82
CA CYS A 25 -1.94 -4.88 11.79
C CYS A 25 -1.37 -4.73 10.38
N TYR A 26 -2.03 -5.28 9.36
CA TYR A 26 -1.44 -5.29 8.02
C TYR A 26 -1.31 -3.89 7.43
N ALA A 27 -2.32 -3.05 7.57
CA ALA A 27 -2.23 -1.64 7.13
C ALA A 27 -1.12 -0.90 7.88
N GLN A 28 -0.94 -1.20 9.16
CA GLN A 28 0.17 -0.64 9.94
C GLN A 28 1.51 -1.15 9.44
N LEU A 29 1.60 -2.42 9.03
CA LEU A 29 2.82 -2.97 8.46
C LEU A 29 3.20 -2.27 7.15
N VAL A 30 2.21 -1.88 6.35
CA VAL A 30 2.47 -1.07 5.15
C VAL A 30 3.12 0.27 5.56
N ARG A 31 2.60 0.90 6.60
CA ARG A 31 3.17 2.16 7.13
C ARG A 31 4.61 1.95 7.61
N GLU A 32 4.85 0.87 8.33
CA GLU A 32 6.19 0.53 8.81
C GLU A 32 7.15 0.31 7.64
N ALA A 33 6.71 -0.38 6.61
CA ALA A 33 7.51 -0.63 5.41
C ALA A 33 7.90 0.69 4.73
N VAL A 34 6.94 1.60 4.56
CA VAL A 34 7.20 2.91 3.95
C VAL A 34 8.19 3.72 4.81
N THR A 35 8.04 3.67 6.12
CA THR A 35 8.96 4.35 7.05
C THR A 35 10.37 3.77 6.93
N ALA A 36 10.49 2.44 6.87
CA ALA A 36 11.78 1.77 6.75
C ALA A 36 12.46 2.07 5.41
N MET A 37 11.68 2.33 4.37
CA MET A 37 12.19 2.65 3.04
C MET A 37 12.22 4.16 2.75
N HIS A 38 12.24 4.97 3.79
CA HIS A 38 12.31 6.43 3.68
C HIS A 38 13.45 6.85 2.74
N GLY A 39 13.15 7.76 1.82
CA GLY A 39 14.12 8.25 0.85
C GLY A 39 14.32 7.35 -0.37
N GLN A 40 13.61 6.23 -0.44
CA GLN A 40 13.71 5.27 -1.53
C GLN A 40 12.44 5.27 -2.38
N ASP A 41 12.57 4.80 -3.60
CA ASP A 41 11.43 4.56 -4.48
C ASP A 41 10.81 3.20 -4.13
N VAL A 42 9.50 3.15 -4.07
CA VAL A 42 8.76 1.95 -3.68
C VAL A 42 7.59 1.69 -4.63
N THR A 43 7.23 0.41 -4.73
CA THR A 43 5.99 -0.04 -5.38
C THR A 43 5.21 -0.88 -4.39
N SER A 44 3.99 -1.27 -4.74
CA SER A 44 3.24 -2.22 -3.91
C SER A 44 3.98 -3.53 -3.75
N ASP A 45 4.74 -3.96 -4.76
CA ASP A 45 5.56 -5.18 -4.69
C ASP A 45 6.70 -5.06 -3.67
N THR A 46 7.42 -3.93 -3.66
CA THR A 46 8.52 -3.74 -2.70
C THR A 46 8.01 -3.66 -1.28
N ILE A 47 6.85 -3.04 -1.07
CA ILE A 47 6.21 -3.00 0.25
C ILE A 47 5.81 -4.39 0.69
N ARG A 48 5.17 -5.16 -0.18
CA ARG A 48 4.78 -6.53 0.12
C ARG A 48 5.98 -7.40 0.46
N ALA A 49 7.06 -7.29 -0.31
CA ALA A 49 8.29 -8.05 -0.07
C ALA A 49 8.90 -7.70 1.28
N TRP A 50 8.90 -6.43 1.65
CA TRP A 50 9.40 -5.99 2.96
C TRP A 50 8.57 -6.63 4.09
N ILE A 51 7.24 -6.62 3.97
CA ILE A 51 6.36 -7.22 4.97
C ILE A 51 6.60 -8.73 5.06
N GLU A 52 6.70 -9.41 3.94
CA GLU A 52 6.94 -10.85 3.92
C GLU A 52 8.27 -11.22 4.57
N THR A 53 9.28 -10.38 4.43
CA THR A 53 10.59 -10.59 5.03
C THR A 53 10.58 -10.39 6.54
N HIS A 54 9.92 -9.32 7.01
CA HIS A 54 9.96 -8.92 8.42
C HIS A 54 8.81 -9.49 9.24
N HIS A 55 7.69 -9.84 8.59
CA HIS A 55 6.48 -10.35 9.22
C HIS A 55 5.90 -11.50 8.39
N PRO A 56 6.61 -12.66 8.33
CA PRO A 56 6.26 -13.74 7.40
C PRO A 56 4.89 -14.35 7.66
N ASP A 57 4.34 -14.21 8.87
CA ASP A 57 3.02 -14.75 9.21
C ASP A 57 1.87 -13.78 8.93
N ALA A 58 2.18 -12.55 8.58
CA ALA A 58 1.15 -11.55 8.30
C ALA A 58 0.48 -11.81 6.95
N ARG A 59 -0.83 -11.64 6.90
CA ARG A 59 -1.62 -11.79 5.67
C ARG A 59 -2.64 -10.66 5.59
N PRO A 60 -2.84 -10.05 4.42
CA PRO A 60 -3.90 -9.08 4.25
C PRO A 60 -5.25 -9.81 4.20
N HIS A 61 -6.29 -9.22 4.80
CA HIS A 61 -7.64 -9.77 4.71
C HIS A 61 -8.29 -9.48 3.35
N HIS A 62 -7.75 -8.53 2.61
CA HIS A 62 -8.30 -8.12 1.32
C HIS A 62 -7.17 -7.64 0.40
N PRO A 63 -7.24 -7.94 -0.93
CA PRO A 63 -6.17 -7.53 -1.84
C PRO A 63 -5.98 -6.01 -1.96
N ASN A 64 -6.98 -5.22 -1.56
CA ASN A 64 -6.91 -3.76 -1.63
C ASN A 64 -6.26 -3.11 -0.39
N VAL A 65 -5.83 -3.89 0.61
CA VAL A 65 -5.23 -3.32 1.82
C VAL A 65 -3.95 -2.55 1.50
N ILE A 66 -3.07 -3.11 0.69
CA ILE A 66 -1.81 -2.43 0.33
C ILE A 66 -2.08 -1.16 -0.47
N PRO A 67 -2.82 -1.19 -1.60
CA PRO A 67 -3.12 0.03 -2.34
C PRO A 67 -3.87 1.07 -1.50
N GLY A 68 -4.82 0.62 -0.69
CA GLY A 68 -5.58 1.52 0.18
C GLY A 68 -4.70 2.23 1.20
N ALA A 69 -3.82 1.48 1.87
CA ALA A 69 -2.89 2.06 2.84
C ALA A 69 -1.90 3.01 2.16
N MET A 70 -1.41 2.66 0.98
CA MET A 70 -0.52 3.54 0.21
C MET A 70 -1.22 4.85 -0.16
N HIS A 71 -2.48 4.78 -0.57
CA HIS A 71 -3.26 5.97 -0.88
C HIS A 71 -3.39 6.90 0.34
N MET A 72 -3.68 6.32 1.50
CA MET A 72 -3.78 7.11 2.74
C MET A 72 -2.44 7.74 3.11
N LEU A 73 -1.34 7.01 2.93
CA LEU A 73 0.00 7.54 3.17
C LEU A 73 0.35 8.66 2.19
N ALA A 74 -0.07 8.55 0.94
CA ALA A 74 0.12 9.60 -0.06
C ALA A 74 -0.63 10.88 0.35
N ARG A 75 -1.86 10.73 0.84
CA ARG A 75 -2.63 11.88 1.33
C ARG A 75 -2.02 12.51 2.56
N ALA A 76 -1.33 11.71 3.39
CA ALA A 76 -0.62 12.21 4.57
C ALA A 76 0.76 12.79 4.24
N GLY A 77 1.17 12.80 2.97
CA GLY A 77 2.47 13.31 2.55
C GLY A 77 3.63 12.35 2.78
N ARG A 78 3.34 11.08 3.08
CA ARG A 78 4.36 10.06 3.34
C ARG A 78 4.81 9.33 2.08
N LEU A 79 4.05 9.43 1.00
CA LEU A 79 4.39 8.91 -0.32
C LEU A 79 4.15 10.00 -1.35
N ARG A 80 5.07 10.12 -2.30
CA ARG A 80 4.94 11.07 -3.40
C ARG A 80 4.93 10.32 -4.72
N ARG A 81 4.03 10.67 -5.61
CA ARG A 81 3.99 10.09 -6.96
C ARG A 81 5.25 10.46 -7.72
N THR A 82 5.77 9.48 -8.46
CA THR A 82 6.80 9.72 -9.47
C THR A 82 6.19 9.58 -10.85
N ASN A 83 6.97 9.87 -11.89
CA ASN A 83 6.56 9.65 -13.28
C ASN A 83 7.03 8.29 -13.79
N GLU A 84 7.50 7.43 -12.92
CA GLU A 84 8.02 6.11 -13.28
C GLU A 84 6.97 5.03 -13.07
N TRP A 85 7.10 3.98 -13.87
CA TRP A 85 6.27 2.79 -13.80
C TRP A 85 7.18 1.57 -13.86
N ARG A 86 6.81 0.50 -13.17
CA ARG A 86 7.53 -0.77 -13.22
C ARG A 86 6.55 -1.90 -13.43
N GLU A 87 7.01 -2.94 -14.13
CA GLU A 87 6.24 -4.16 -14.26
C GLU A 87 6.35 -4.94 -12.95
N SER A 88 5.20 -5.49 -12.50
CA SER A 88 5.19 -6.33 -11.32
C SER A 88 6.01 -7.59 -11.56
N THR A 89 6.82 -7.99 -10.58
CA THR A 89 7.59 -9.23 -10.63
C THR A 89 6.81 -10.41 -10.06
N ARG A 90 5.61 -10.18 -9.53
CA ARG A 90 4.78 -11.24 -8.96
C ARG A 90 4.09 -12.02 -10.06
N THR A 91 4.14 -13.35 -9.94
CA THR A 91 3.48 -14.24 -10.91
C THR A 91 1.98 -13.98 -11.01
N GLU A 92 1.34 -13.76 -9.88
CA GLU A 92 -0.11 -13.51 -9.78
C GLU A 92 -0.54 -12.20 -10.47
N ALA A 93 0.37 -11.25 -10.56
CA ALA A 93 0.08 -9.96 -11.18
C ALA A 93 0.18 -9.99 -12.71
N ARG A 94 0.72 -11.06 -13.29
CA ARG A 94 0.80 -11.29 -14.74
C ARG A 94 1.35 -10.11 -15.52
N GLY A 95 2.42 -9.50 -15.02
CA GLY A 95 3.06 -8.37 -15.68
C GLY A 95 2.34 -7.04 -15.50
N ARG A 96 1.47 -6.93 -14.50
CA ARG A 96 0.78 -5.67 -14.19
C ARG A 96 1.77 -4.52 -14.04
N ILE A 97 1.45 -3.37 -14.61
CA ILE A 97 2.28 -2.17 -14.47
C ILE A 97 1.94 -1.48 -13.16
N LEU A 98 2.96 -1.19 -12.38
CA LEU A 98 2.84 -0.55 -11.08
C LEU A 98 3.43 0.85 -11.11
N ARG A 99 2.75 1.78 -10.45
CA ARG A 99 3.30 3.12 -10.24
C ARG A 99 4.43 3.06 -9.22
N VAL A 100 5.50 3.77 -9.50
CA VAL A 100 6.59 3.97 -8.55
C VAL A 100 6.28 5.20 -7.71
N TRP A 101 6.46 5.07 -6.40
CA TRP A 101 6.26 6.15 -5.43
C TRP A 101 7.59 6.43 -4.73
N HIS A 102 7.76 7.64 -4.25
CA HIS A 102 8.92 8.00 -3.44
C HIS A 102 8.48 8.13 -1.98
N ALA A 103 9.15 7.41 -1.08
CA ALA A 103 8.87 7.46 0.36
C ALA A 103 9.53 8.70 0.97
N THR A 104 8.72 9.63 1.44
CA THR A 104 9.20 10.92 1.97
C THR A 104 9.23 10.98 3.48
#